data_542de110a30fd5688b904c44716e4f80
#
_entry.id   542de110a30fd5688b904c44716e4f80
#
_cell.length_a   1.000
_cell.length_b   1.000
_cell.length_c   1.000
_cell.angle_alpha   90.00
_cell.angle_beta   90.00
_cell.angle_gamma   90.00
#
_symmetry.space_group_name_H-M   'P 1'
#
loop_
_entity.id
_entity.type
_entity.pdbx_description
1 polymer ?
#
loop_
_entity_poly.entity_id
_entity_poly.type
_entity_poly.pdbx_seq_one_letter_code
_entity_poly.pdbx_strand_id
1 'polypeptide(L)'
;MPTPIAVDHLVAGVLADVAAREARVPFKEVKARSRDMDTPRDAATALLRPGCSIITEIKRAVPYAGEIAHLDSPQSVAALAHDLEQAGVHVMACQTDRRRFHGSLEDMRVARDAVDIPMVCRDIIVDPYQI
;
A
#
# COMPACT_ATOMS: atom_id res chain seq x y z
N MET A 1 -17.31 -0.46 -23.54
CA MET A 1 -16.58 -1.13 -22.45
C MET A 1 -15.12 -0.67 -22.46
N PRO A 2 -14.52 -0.30 -21.33
CA PRO A 2 -13.09 -0.02 -21.33
C PRO A 2 -12.32 -1.29 -21.70
N THR A 3 -11.33 -1.16 -22.56
CA THR A 3 -10.45 -2.27 -22.95
C THR A 3 -9.75 -2.80 -21.70
N PRO A 4 -9.73 -4.12 -21.45
CA PRO A 4 -8.97 -4.67 -20.34
C PRO A 4 -7.51 -4.21 -20.43
N ILE A 5 -6.97 -3.67 -19.35
CA ILE A 5 -5.55 -3.31 -19.30
C ILE A 5 -4.78 -4.64 -19.28
N ALA A 6 -4.01 -4.91 -20.32
CA ALA A 6 -3.17 -6.10 -20.34
C ALA A 6 -2.12 -6.03 -19.24
N VAL A 7 -1.91 -7.15 -18.51
CA VAL A 7 -0.94 -7.24 -17.41
C VAL A 7 0.45 -6.79 -17.86
N ASP A 8 0.84 -7.12 -19.08
CA ASP A 8 2.14 -6.73 -19.65
C ASP A 8 2.34 -5.22 -19.69
N HIS A 9 1.29 -4.47 -20.02
CA HIS A 9 1.35 -3.00 -20.00
C HIS A 9 1.48 -2.44 -18.58
N LEU A 10 0.82 -3.07 -17.60
CA LEU A 10 0.98 -2.70 -16.19
C LEU A 10 2.41 -2.93 -15.74
N VAL A 11 2.95 -4.12 -15.98
CA VAL A 11 4.32 -4.50 -15.62
C VAL A 11 5.34 -3.57 -16.27
N ALA A 12 5.23 -3.31 -17.57
CA ALA A 12 6.15 -2.40 -18.28
C ALA A 12 6.13 -0.99 -17.68
N GLY A 13 4.94 -0.48 -17.33
CA GLY A 13 4.79 0.82 -16.68
C GLY A 13 5.42 0.86 -15.28
N VAL A 14 5.25 -0.20 -14.50
CA VAL A 14 5.86 -0.30 -13.15
C VAL A 14 7.37 -0.38 -13.24
N LEU A 15 7.92 -1.18 -14.17
CA LEU A 15 9.37 -1.24 -14.40
C LEU A 15 9.97 0.12 -14.76
N ALA A 16 9.28 0.90 -15.58
CA ALA A 16 9.71 2.27 -15.90
C ALA A 16 9.67 3.19 -14.66
N ASP A 17 8.67 3.06 -13.80
CA ASP A 17 8.56 3.81 -12.54
C ASP A 17 9.66 3.41 -11.56
N VAL A 18 10.00 2.12 -11.46
CA VAL A 18 11.11 1.61 -10.64
C VAL A 18 12.43 2.19 -11.13
N ALA A 19 12.72 2.10 -12.43
CA ALA A 19 13.96 2.65 -13.02
C ALA A 19 14.10 4.16 -12.74
N ALA A 20 13.01 4.93 -12.86
CA ALA A 20 13.02 6.36 -12.56
C ALA A 20 13.27 6.67 -11.07
N ARG A 21 12.79 5.81 -10.17
CA ARG A 21 13.04 5.94 -8.72
C ARG A 21 14.46 5.56 -8.36
N GLU A 22 14.99 4.46 -8.91
CA GLU A 22 16.34 3.97 -8.69
C GLU A 22 17.41 4.95 -9.21
N ALA A 23 17.11 5.67 -10.30
CA ALA A 23 17.98 6.75 -10.80
C ALA A 23 18.14 7.91 -9.81
N ARG A 24 17.17 8.11 -8.90
CA ARG A 24 17.22 9.15 -7.86
C ARG A 24 17.80 8.64 -6.55
N VAL A 25 17.40 7.43 -6.15
CA VAL A 25 17.83 6.77 -4.93
C VAL A 25 18.31 5.37 -5.31
N PRO A 26 19.62 5.11 -5.37
CA PRO A 26 20.15 3.81 -5.78
C PRO A 26 19.68 2.66 -4.88
N PHE A 27 19.50 1.47 -5.45
CA PHE A 27 19.06 0.27 -4.72
C PHE A 27 19.91 -0.02 -3.48
N LYS A 28 21.23 0.19 -3.59
CA LYS A 28 22.16 0.02 -2.44
C LYS A 28 21.75 0.87 -1.25
N GLU A 29 21.29 2.10 -1.49
CA GLU A 29 20.85 3.01 -0.44
C GLU A 29 19.51 2.56 0.17
N VAL A 30 18.53 2.19 -0.65
CA VAL A 30 17.25 1.65 -0.18
C VAL A 30 17.48 0.41 0.68
N LYS A 31 18.33 -0.52 0.19
CA LYS A 31 18.69 -1.74 0.92
C LYS A 31 19.43 -1.47 2.24
N ALA A 32 20.24 -0.42 2.30
CA ALA A 32 20.90 -0.02 3.56
C ALA A 32 19.85 0.48 4.56
N ARG A 33 18.96 1.38 4.13
CA ARG A 33 17.89 1.93 4.97
C ARG A 33 16.94 0.85 5.49
N SER A 34 16.61 -0.18 4.69
CA SER A 34 15.70 -1.24 5.10
C SER A 34 16.19 -2.07 6.27
N ARG A 35 17.51 -2.10 6.51
CA ARG A 35 18.11 -2.84 7.66
C ARG A 35 17.89 -2.15 9.00
N ASP A 36 17.64 -0.85 8.97
CA ASP A 36 17.43 -0.02 10.15
C ASP A 36 15.95 0.14 10.50
N MET A 37 15.08 -0.53 9.74
CA MET A 37 13.62 -0.50 9.96
C MET A 37 13.20 -1.48 11.05
N ASP A 38 12.15 -1.11 11.78
CA ASP A 38 11.52 -1.99 12.75
C ASP A 38 11.00 -3.28 12.11
N THR A 39 10.96 -4.36 12.91
CA THR A 39 10.34 -5.61 12.49
C THR A 39 8.87 -5.39 12.12
N PRO A 40 8.39 -5.95 11.01
CA PRO A 40 6.97 -5.87 10.64
C PRO A 40 6.07 -6.44 11.74
N ARG A 41 4.88 -5.84 11.89
CA ARG A 41 3.86 -6.38 12.80
C ARG A 41 3.37 -7.75 12.31
N ASP A 42 3.05 -8.65 13.22
CA ASP A 42 2.70 -10.03 12.93
C ASP A 42 1.27 -10.18 12.38
N ALA A 43 1.15 -10.15 11.06
CA ALA A 43 -0.11 -10.35 10.37
C ALA A 43 -0.61 -11.82 10.44
N ALA A 44 0.30 -12.79 10.51
CA ALA A 44 -0.06 -14.21 10.58
C ALA A 44 -0.84 -14.49 11.88
N THR A 45 -0.33 -14.07 13.02
CA THR A 45 -1.02 -14.19 14.32
C THR A 45 -2.37 -13.45 14.30
N ALA A 46 -2.46 -12.28 13.71
CA ALA A 46 -3.70 -11.54 13.62
C ALA A 46 -4.78 -12.29 12.80
N LEU A 47 -4.38 -13.02 11.76
CA LEU A 47 -5.28 -13.77 10.88
C LEU A 47 -5.63 -15.18 11.38
N LEU A 48 -4.79 -15.78 12.24
CA LEU A 48 -5.00 -17.12 12.81
C LEU A 48 -5.95 -17.14 14.01
N ARG A 49 -6.54 -16.01 14.38
CA ARG A 49 -7.51 -15.92 15.47
C ARG A 49 -8.77 -16.74 15.16
N PRO A 50 -9.43 -17.30 16.20
CA PRO A 50 -10.72 -17.97 16.01
C PRO A 50 -11.76 -17.03 15.41
N GLY A 51 -12.57 -17.53 14.47
CA GLY A 51 -13.62 -16.79 13.80
C GLY A 51 -13.19 -16.23 12.44
N CYS A 52 -13.96 -15.28 11.93
CA CYS A 52 -13.68 -14.61 10.66
C CYS A 52 -12.72 -13.44 10.87
N SER A 53 -11.62 -13.43 10.16
CA SER A 53 -10.71 -12.29 10.12
C SER A 53 -11.06 -11.36 8.98
N ILE A 54 -11.03 -10.06 9.24
CA ILE A 54 -11.36 -9.01 8.26
C ILE A 54 -10.09 -8.27 7.87
N ILE A 55 -9.85 -8.20 6.57
CA ILE A 55 -8.82 -7.35 5.96
C ILE A 55 -9.54 -6.24 5.19
N THR A 56 -9.22 -5.00 5.47
CA THR A 56 -9.72 -3.84 4.71
C THR A 56 -8.58 -3.21 3.91
N GLU A 57 -8.94 -2.51 2.83
CA GLU A 57 -7.95 -1.82 2.00
C GLU A 57 -8.26 -0.33 1.88
N ILE A 58 -7.27 0.51 2.19
CA ILE A 58 -7.28 1.93 1.87
C ILE A 58 -6.88 2.09 0.41
N LYS A 59 -7.80 2.62 -0.41
CA LYS A 59 -7.64 2.78 -1.85
C LYS A 59 -8.34 4.05 -2.30
N ARG A 60 -7.63 4.94 -3.01
CA ARG A 60 -8.18 6.21 -3.50
C ARG A 60 -8.91 6.08 -4.82
N ALA A 61 -8.36 5.29 -5.75
CA ALA A 61 -8.85 5.17 -7.11
C ALA A 61 -8.65 3.76 -7.66
N VAL A 62 -9.34 3.46 -8.76
CA VAL A 62 -9.12 2.25 -9.56
C VAL A 62 -8.98 2.64 -11.03
N PRO A 63 -8.15 1.93 -11.82
CA PRO A 63 -7.82 2.33 -13.18
C PRO A 63 -9.01 2.47 -14.14
N TYR A 64 -10.08 1.70 -13.91
CA TYR A 64 -11.25 1.64 -14.78
C TYR A 64 -12.42 2.54 -14.33
N ALA A 65 -12.39 3.06 -13.11
CA ALA A 65 -13.48 3.89 -12.57
C ALA A 65 -12.99 5.23 -11.99
N GLY A 66 -11.68 5.45 -11.91
CA GLY A 66 -11.10 6.65 -11.32
C GLY A 66 -11.23 6.67 -9.80
N GLU A 67 -11.45 7.85 -9.23
CA GLU A 67 -11.54 8.07 -7.79
C GLU A 67 -12.75 7.37 -7.17
N ILE A 68 -12.52 6.63 -6.10
CA ILE A 68 -13.54 5.88 -5.35
C ILE A 68 -13.64 6.30 -3.88
N ALA A 69 -12.69 7.08 -3.39
CA ALA A 69 -12.67 7.59 -2.02
C ALA A 69 -12.09 9.00 -1.98
N HIS A 70 -12.82 9.91 -1.32
CA HIS A 70 -12.35 11.27 -1.08
C HIS A 70 -11.46 11.29 0.18
N LEU A 71 -10.15 11.17 -0.03
CA LEU A 71 -9.13 11.23 1.00
C LEU A 71 -8.21 12.42 0.71
N ASP A 72 -8.67 13.61 1.05
CA ASP A 72 -8.08 14.87 0.57
C ASP A 72 -6.73 15.21 1.23
N SER A 73 -6.38 14.53 2.31
CA SER A 73 -5.19 14.81 3.08
C SER A 73 -4.62 13.57 3.77
N PRO A 74 -3.37 13.58 4.22
CA PRO A 74 -2.82 12.53 5.09
C PRO A 74 -3.66 12.33 6.36
N GLN A 75 -4.24 13.41 6.90
CA GLN A 75 -5.09 13.35 8.08
C GLN A 75 -6.38 12.55 7.83
N SER A 76 -7.00 12.68 6.66
CA SER A 76 -8.18 11.88 6.30
C SER A 76 -7.85 10.39 6.12
N VAL A 77 -6.66 10.06 5.63
CA VAL A 77 -6.16 8.68 5.57
C VAL A 77 -5.95 8.11 6.97
N ALA A 78 -5.30 8.86 7.85
CA ALA A 78 -5.06 8.44 9.23
C ALA A 78 -6.39 8.25 10.00
N ALA A 79 -7.35 9.16 9.84
CA ALA A 79 -8.66 9.06 10.47
C ALA A 79 -9.43 7.82 9.99
N LEU A 80 -9.46 7.55 8.68
CA LEU A 80 -10.09 6.36 8.14
C LEU A 80 -9.42 5.09 8.69
N ALA A 81 -8.09 5.04 8.75
CA ALA A 81 -7.36 3.90 9.28
C ALA A 81 -7.75 3.65 10.75
N HIS A 82 -7.76 4.68 11.57
CA HIS A 82 -8.16 4.61 12.97
C HIS A 82 -9.61 4.10 13.13
N ASP A 83 -10.56 4.66 12.37
CA ASP A 83 -11.96 4.26 12.44
C ASP A 83 -12.17 2.80 12.05
N LEU A 84 -11.44 2.30 11.04
CA LEU A 84 -11.47 0.90 10.63
C LEU A 84 -10.92 -0.04 11.71
N GLU A 85 -9.83 0.35 12.38
CA GLU A 85 -9.31 -0.41 13.51
C GLU A 85 -10.31 -0.44 14.67
N GLN A 86 -10.93 0.70 15.02
CA GLN A 86 -11.96 0.76 16.06
C GLN A 86 -13.20 -0.07 15.71
N ALA A 87 -13.49 -0.23 14.43
CA ALA A 87 -14.56 -1.12 13.94
C ALA A 87 -14.20 -2.62 14.01
N GLY A 88 -12.99 -2.99 14.42
CA GLY A 88 -12.57 -4.37 14.63
C GLY A 88 -11.89 -5.04 13.42
N VAL A 89 -11.31 -4.26 12.51
CA VAL A 89 -10.48 -4.80 11.42
C VAL A 89 -9.21 -5.42 11.99
N HIS A 90 -8.81 -6.56 11.46
CA HIS A 90 -7.68 -7.35 11.96
C HIS A 90 -6.37 -7.03 11.25
N VAL A 91 -6.42 -6.77 9.96
CA VAL A 91 -5.28 -6.39 9.11
C VAL A 91 -5.74 -5.32 8.13
N MET A 92 -4.91 -4.34 7.91
CA MET A 92 -5.18 -3.28 6.95
C MET A 92 -4.26 -3.40 5.74
N ALA A 93 -4.81 -3.27 4.55
CA ALA A 93 -4.03 -3.11 3.33
C ALA A 93 -4.05 -1.64 2.90
N CYS A 94 -2.95 -1.17 2.32
CA CYS A 94 -2.88 0.17 1.75
C CYS A 94 -2.32 0.09 0.33
N GLN A 95 -3.07 0.63 -0.63
CA GLN A 95 -2.65 0.71 -2.03
C GLN A 95 -1.63 1.84 -2.20
N THR A 96 -0.44 1.51 -2.71
CA THR A 96 0.67 2.46 -2.83
C THR A 96 1.03 2.84 -4.26
N ASP A 97 0.45 2.17 -5.28
CA ASP A 97 0.65 2.56 -6.67
C ASP A 97 0.09 3.96 -6.94
N ARG A 98 0.98 4.86 -7.38
CA ARG A 98 0.66 6.28 -7.54
C ARG A 98 -0.10 6.57 -8.82
N ARG A 99 0.32 5.96 -9.93
CA ARG A 99 -0.20 6.34 -11.24
C ARG A 99 -1.57 5.78 -11.53
N ARG A 100 -1.88 4.56 -11.06
CA ARG A 100 -3.07 3.82 -11.41
C ARG A 100 -4.13 3.86 -10.34
N PHE A 101 -3.68 3.91 -9.08
CA PHE A 101 -4.57 3.86 -7.92
C PHE A 101 -4.52 5.14 -7.07
N HIS A 102 -3.73 6.14 -7.45
CA HIS A 102 -3.52 7.40 -6.75
C HIS A 102 -3.05 7.24 -5.30
N GLY A 103 -2.49 6.07 -4.97
CA GLY A 103 -1.93 5.78 -3.65
C GLY A 103 -0.53 6.35 -3.47
N SER A 104 0.03 6.15 -2.29
CA SER A 104 1.40 6.56 -2.00
C SER A 104 1.98 5.81 -0.80
N LEU A 105 3.32 5.78 -0.70
CA LEU A 105 4.00 5.31 0.50
C LEU A 105 3.71 6.20 1.71
N GLU A 106 3.42 7.48 1.48
CA GLU A 106 3.02 8.41 2.55
C GLU A 106 1.64 8.03 3.13
N ASP A 107 0.67 7.65 2.29
CA ASP A 107 -0.61 7.13 2.76
C ASP A 107 -0.42 5.91 3.65
N MET A 108 0.44 4.97 3.23
CA MET A 108 0.74 3.79 4.03
C MET A 108 1.41 4.16 5.35
N ARG A 109 2.35 5.10 5.33
CA ARG A 109 3.05 5.57 6.54
C ARG A 109 2.08 6.18 7.55
N VAL A 110 1.26 7.15 7.13
CA VAL A 110 0.32 7.81 8.04
C VAL A 110 -0.77 6.87 8.54
N ALA A 111 -1.23 5.93 7.72
CA ALA A 111 -2.16 4.90 8.16
C ALA A 111 -1.51 3.99 9.20
N ARG A 112 -0.27 3.54 8.98
CA ARG A 112 0.47 2.70 9.91
C ARG A 112 0.70 3.40 11.26
N ASP A 113 1.01 4.69 11.22
CA ASP A 113 1.26 5.48 12.44
C ASP A 113 -0.04 5.71 13.26
N ALA A 114 -1.20 5.62 12.61
CA ALA A 114 -2.50 5.81 13.22
C ALA A 114 -3.10 4.55 13.87
N VAL A 115 -2.55 3.35 13.59
CA VAL A 115 -3.10 2.06 14.02
C VAL A 115 -2.04 1.14 14.59
N ASP A 116 -2.46 0.15 15.40
CA ASP A 116 -1.58 -0.90 15.95
C ASP A 116 -1.68 -2.22 15.19
N ILE A 117 -2.72 -2.43 14.39
CA ILE A 117 -2.89 -3.65 13.59
C ILE A 117 -1.84 -3.76 12.47
N PRO A 118 -1.53 -4.99 12.02
CA PRO A 118 -0.61 -5.21 10.91
C PRO A 118 -1.10 -4.59 9.61
N MET A 119 -0.14 -4.17 8.76
CA MET A 119 -0.43 -3.59 7.46
C MET A 119 0.21 -4.39 6.32
N VAL A 120 -0.53 -4.47 5.21
CA VAL A 120 -0.08 -5.08 3.96
C VAL A 120 0.10 -3.97 2.92
N CYS A 121 1.29 -3.87 2.37
CA CYS A 121 1.52 -3.03 1.19
C CYS A 121 0.85 -3.67 -0.03
N ARG A 122 -0.10 -2.96 -0.62
CA ARG A 122 -0.74 -3.35 -1.88
C ARG A 122 -0.14 -2.52 -2.99
N ASP A 123 0.60 -3.19 -3.87
CA ASP A 123 1.22 -2.57 -5.03
C ASP A 123 1.43 -3.62 -6.13
N ILE A 124 1.87 -3.22 -7.28
CA ILE A 124 2.33 -4.10 -8.35
C ILE A 124 3.84 -4.25 -8.17
N ILE A 125 4.24 -5.30 -7.46
CA ILE A 125 5.65 -5.57 -7.13
C ILE A 125 6.27 -6.41 -8.23
N VAL A 126 7.27 -5.87 -8.92
CA VAL A 126 7.98 -6.52 -10.04
C VAL A 126 9.49 -6.50 -9.87
N ASP A 127 9.99 -5.79 -8.87
CA ASP A 127 11.43 -5.62 -8.63
C ASP A 127 11.74 -5.55 -7.11
N PRO A 128 12.85 -6.15 -6.63
CA PRO A 128 13.28 -6.07 -5.24
C PRO A 128 13.47 -4.63 -4.72
N TYR A 129 13.65 -3.65 -5.59
CA TYR A 129 13.73 -2.24 -5.23
C TYR A 129 12.47 -1.73 -4.51
N GLN A 130 11.32 -2.36 -4.71
CA GLN A 130 10.04 -1.95 -4.16
C GLN A 130 9.75 -2.51 -2.75
N ILE A 131 10.61 -3.43 -2.28
CA ILE A 131 10.47 -4.12 -0.97
C ILE A 131 11.47 -3.51 0.08
#